data_10290f35275524fe5f20338e4a185578
#
_entry.id   10290f35275524fe5f20338e4a185578
#
_cell.length_a   1.000
_cell.length_b   1.000
_cell.length_c   1.000
_cell.angle_alpha   90.00
_cell.angle_beta   90.00
_cell.angle_gamma   90.00
#
_symmetry.space_group_name_H-M   'P 1'
#
loop_
_entity.id
_entity.type
_entity.pdbx_description
1 polymer ?
#
loop_
_entity_poly.entity_id
_entity_poly.type
_entity_poly.pdbx_seq_one_letter_code
_entity_poly.pdbx_strand_id
1 'polypeptide(L)'
;MLKRTPRTGYRFLGTGEESVAEHLFSTAFIGYCLAQLDEGVDAFKVVKMCLFHDLPEARTGDHNYVYKKYVQVDEERATADLAAGLPFADEIKGLIAEFNERKTPEALLSHDADQLALLLQLKEHKDLGSRYADEWLRNNAKRLQTEVAKGLAEAILQTDLSAWWFKKEDADWWIKGK
;
A
#
# COMPACT_ATOMS: atom_id res chain seq x y z
N MET A 1 -6.01 -7.12 -15.73
CA MET A 1 -5.22 -8.20 -15.08
C MET A 1 -5.07 -7.97 -13.59
N LEU A 2 -4.71 -6.78 -13.11
CA LEU A 2 -4.43 -6.48 -11.67
C LEU A 2 -5.50 -6.95 -10.67
N LYS A 3 -6.78 -6.90 -11.02
CA LYS A 3 -7.87 -7.49 -10.21
C LYS A 3 -7.75 -9.01 -10.00
N ARG A 4 -6.92 -9.69 -10.78
CA ARG A 4 -6.70 -11.14 -10.72
C ARG A 4 -5.25 -11.49 -10.35
N THR A 5 -4.42 -10.48 -10.15
CA THR A 5 -3.04 -10.64 -9.67
C THR A 5 -3.07 -10.60 -8.15
N PRO A 6 -2.84 -11.73 -7.46
CA PRO A 6 -2.89 -11.77 -6.01
C PRO A 6 -1.61 -11.18 -5.42
N ARG A 7 -1.72 -10.50 -4.29
CA ARG A 7 -0.59 -10.11 -3.43
C ARG A 7 -0.02 -11.38 -2.78
N THR A 8 1.13 -11.85 -3.25
CA THR A 8 1.65 -13.17 -2.92
C THR A 8 2.21 -13.29 -1.50
N GLY A 9 2.46 -12.19 -0.82
CA GLY A 9 2.95 -12.16 0.57
C GLY A 9 2.01 -12.85 1.56
N TYR A 10 0.71 -12.78 1.36
CA TYR A 10 -0.30 -13.40 2.25
C TYR A 10 -0.16 -14.92 2.39
N ARG A 11 0.44 -15.60 1.41
CA ARG A 11 0.76 -17.04 1.50
C ARG A 11 1.69 -17.36 2.67
N PHE A 12 2.60 -16.44 3.02
CA PHE A 12 3.55 -16.61 4.12
C PHE A 12 2.99 -16.09 5.44
N LEU A 13 2.04 -15.16 5.39
CA LEU A 13 1.28 -14.73 6.56
C LEU A 13 0.28 -15.81 7.00
N GLY A 14 -0.21 -16.62 6.07
CA GLY A 14 -1.16 -17.71 6.32
C GLY A 14 -2.61 -17.26 6.50
N THR A 15 -2.89 -15.97 6.37
CA THR A 15 -4.23 -15.37 6.45
C THR A 15 -4.33 -14.20 5.48
N GLY A 16 -5.54 -13.90 5.03
CA GLY A 16 -5.83 -12.76 4.16
C GLY A 16 -5.59 -13.05 2.68
N GLU A 17 -6.21 -12.21 1.89
CA GLU A 17 -6.04 -12.13 0.45
C GLU A 17 -6.27 -10.67 0.01
N GLU A 18 -5.57 -10.26 -0.99
CA GLU A 18 -5.69 -8.93 -1.61
C GLU A 18 -5.23 -9.05 -3.06
N SER A 19 -5.90 -8.39 -3.98
CA SER A 19 -5.40 -8.20 -5.34
C SER A 19 -4.51 -6.96 -5.42
N VAL A 20 -3.62 -6.92 -6.42
CA VAL A 20 -2.81 -5.71 -6.68
C VAL A 20 -3.70 -4.49 -6.93
N ALA A 21 -4.88 -4.65 -7.56
CA ALA A 21 -5.79 -3.54 -7.79
C ALA A 21 -6.40 -2.97 -6.49
N GLU A 22 -6.73 -3.81 -5.51
CA GLU A 22 -7.22 -3.38 -4.19
C GLU A 22 -6.11 -2.67 -3.42
N HIS A 23 -4.89 -3.21 -3.47
CA HIS A 23 -3.71 -2.56 -2.90
C HIS A 23 -3.46 -1.17 -3.50
N LEU A 24 -3.47 -1.04 -4.83
CA LEU A 24 -3.27 0.24 -5.51
C LEU A 24 -4.33 1.29 -5.13
N PHE A 25 -5.58 0.87 -4.97
CA PHE A 25 -6.64 1.78 -4.50
C PHE A 25 -6.35 2.27 -3.08
N SER A 26 -6.03 1.35 -2.17
CA SER A 26 -5.69 1.69 -0.78
C SER A 26 -4.47 2.60 -0.71
N THR A 27 -3.42 2.27 -1.46
CA THR A 27 -2.20 3.08 -1.56
C THR A 27 -2.48 4.49 -2.07
N ALA A 28 -3.31 4.63 -3.12
CA ALA A 28 -3.66 5.93 -3.69
C ALA A 28 -4.44 6.81 -2.69
N PHE A 29 -5.38 6.23 -1.95
CA PHE A 29 -6.11 6.96 -0.93
C PHE A 29 -5.21 7.39 0.23
N ILE A 30 -4.35 6.51 0.72
CA ILE A 30 -3.37 6.85 1.77
C ILE A 30 -2.40 7.91 1.26
N GLY A 31 -1.89 7.78 0.03
CA GLY A 31 -1.01 8.77 -0.58
C GLY A 31 -1.66 10.16 -0.69
N TYR A 32 -2.94 10.20 -1.05
CA TYR A 32 -3.71 11.44 -1.01
C TYR A 32 -3.76 12.04 0.40
N CYS A 33 -4.07 11.23 1.41
CA CYS A 33 -4.11 11.70 2.80
C CYS A 33 -2.75 12.24 3.27
N LEU A 34 -1.66 11.53 2.99
CA LEU A 34 -0.30 11.98 3.35
C LEU A 34 0.04 13.30 2.67
N ALA A 35 -0.28 13.45 1.38
CA ALA A 35 -0.01 14.67 0.63
C ALA A 35 -0.85 15.87 1.09
N GLN A 36 -2.01 15.65 1.72
CA GLN A 36 -2.80 16.74 2.36
C GLN A 36 -2.20 17.17 3.71
N LEU A 37 -1.38 16.33 4.31
CA LEU A 37 -0.69 16.60 5.59
C LEU A 37 0.73 17.15 5.40
N ASP A 38 1.22 17.21 4.15
CA ASP A 38 2.55 17.72 3.77
C ASP A 38 2.37 18.84 2.72
N GLU A 39 2.59 20.08 3.12
CA GLU A 39 2.38 21.27 2.25
C GLU A 39 3.42 21.41 1.11
N GLY A 40 4.47 20.56 1.10
CA GLY A 40 5.61 20.70 0.18
C GLY A 40 5.54 19.86 -1.09
N VAL A 41 4.45 19.10 -1.34
CA VAL A 41 4.37 18.08 -2.39
C VAL A 41 3.21 18.29 -3.36
N ASP A 42 3.39 17.82 -4.60
CA ASP A 42 2.30 17.74 -5.58
C ASP A 42 1.42 16.49 -5.27
N ALA A 43 0.29 16.74 -4.61
CA ALA A 43 -0.67 15.68 -4.23
C ALA A 43 -1.18 14.89 -5.45
N PHE A 44 -1.36 15.51 -6.61
CA PHE A 44 -1.81 14.82 -7.80
C PHE A 44 -0.73 13.86 -8.34
N LYS A 45 0.53 14.28 -8.27
CA LYS A 45 1.67 13.45 -8.63
C LYS A 45 1.82 12.25 -7.70
N VAL A 46 1.68 12.46 -6.37
CA VAL A 46 1.68 11.38 -5.36
C VAL A 46 0.61 10.35 -5.69
N VAL A 47 -0.64 10.78 -5.92
CA VAL A 47 -1.75 9.87 -6.26
C VAL A 47 -1.47 9.09 -7.55
N LYS A 48 -0.92 9.74 -8.59
CA LYS A 48 -0.55 9.06 -9.84
C LYS A 48 0.53 8.00 -9.59
N MET A 49 1.57 8.32 -8.83
CA MET A 49 2.62 7.36 -8.46
C MET A 49 2.04 6.16 -7.71
N CYS A 50 1.20 6.41 -6.70
CA CYS A 50 0.52 5.35 -5.95
C CYS A 50 -0.35 4.45 -6.83
N LEU A 51 -1.02 4.99 -7.86
CA LEU A 51 -1.83 4.20 -8.79
C LEU A 51 -1.00 3.41 -9.80
N PHE A 52 0.23 3.87 -10.11
CA PHE A 52 0.98 3.35 -11.25
C PHE A 52 2.17 2.47 -10.86
N HIS A 53 2.67 2.54 -9.62
CA HIS A 53 3.91 1.88 -9.24
C HIS A 53 3.91 0.36 -9.49
N ASP A 54 2.80 -0.33 -9.22
CA ASP A 54 2.65 -1.77 -9.43
C ASP A 54 1.90 -2.15 -10.73
N LEU A 55 1.68 -1.19 -11.68
CA LEU A 55 1.11 -1.53 -12.99
C LEU A 55 1.88 -2.61 -13.75
N PRO A 56 3.23 -2.65 -13.70
CA PRO A 56 4.01 -3.71 -14.35
C PRO A 56 3.63 -5.11 -13.88
N GLU A 57 3.12 -5.26 -12.67
CA GLU A 57 2.69 -6.55 -12.10
C GLU A 57 1.50 -7.19 -12.84
N ALA A 58 0.80 -6.43 -13.68
CA ALA A 58 -0.16 -7.00 -14.63
C ALA A 58 0.46 -8.01 -15.61
N ARG A 59 1.79 -7.95 -15.79
CA ARG A 59 2.58 -8.82 -16.68
C ARG A 59 3.51 -9.75 -15.91
N THR A 60 4.13 -9.25 -14.87
CA THR A 60 5.15 -9.97 -14.09
C THR A 60 4.55 -10.79 -12.95
N GLY A 61 3.37 -10.42 -12.47
CA GLY A 61 2.84 -10.87 -11.18
C GLY A 61 3.48 -10.15 -10.00
N ASP A 62 2.85 -10.20 -8.83
CA ASP A 62 3.42 -9.71 -7.57
C ASP A 62 4.51 -10.67 -7.08
N HIS A 63 5.67 -10.15 -6.76
CA HIS A 63 6.79 -10.89 -6.21
C HIS A 63 7.07 -10.44 -4.76
N ASN A 64 6.65 -11.22 -3.78
CA ASN A 64 6.95 -10.96 -2.38
C ASN A 64 8.44 -11.10 -2.05
N TYR A 65 8.84 -10.74 -0.82
CA TYR A 65 10.24 -10.75 -0.37
C TYR A 65 10.94 -12.10 -0.50
N VAL A 66 10.22 -13.21 -0.41
CA VAL A 66 10.82 -14.54 -0.57
C VAL A 66 11.12 -14.78 -2.04
N TYR A 67 10.18 -14.46 -2.93
CA TYR A 67 10.38 -14.64 -4.37
C TYR A 67 11.50 -13.74 -4.90
N LYS A 68 11.58 -12.48 -4.44
CA LYS A 68 12.65 -11.53 -4.83
C LYS A 68 14.07 -11.98 -4.49
N LYS A 69 14.24 -13.02 -3.64
CA LYS A 69 15.54 -13.65 -3.42
C LYS A 69 15.99 -14.54 -4.59
N TYR A 70 15.07 -15.02 -5.40
CA TYR A 70 15.32 -16.05 -6.40
C TYR A 70 14.91 -15.63 -7.81
N VAL A 71 14.08 -14.59 -7.95
CA VAL A 71 13.53 -14.13 -9.23
C VAL A 71 13.94 -12.68 -9.45
N GLN A 72 14.53 -12.42 -10.60
CA GLN A 72 14.76 -11.06 -11.08
C GLN A 72 13.71 -10.72 -12.13
N VAL A 73 13.00 -9.63 -11.95
CA VAL A 73 11.93 -9.16 -12.82
C VAL A 73 12.48 -8.04 -13.72
N ASP A 74 12.18 -8.11 -14.99
CA ASP A 74 12.42 -7.02 -15.95
C ASP A 74 11.22 -6.07 -15.94
N GLU A 75 11.16 -5.24 -14.90
CA GLU A 75 10.08 -4.29 -14.68
C GLU A 75 10.08 -3.17 -15.72
N GLU A 76 11.26 -2.74 -16.18
CA GLU A 76 11.40 -1.71 -17.20
C GLU A 76 10.76 -2.16 -18.51
N ARG A 77 11.07 -3.38 -18.95
CA ARG A 77 10.46 -3.97 -20.14
C ARG A 77 8.96 -4.16 -19.97
N ALA A 78 8.50 -4.66 -18.82
CA ALA A 78 7.07 -4.84 -18.55
C ALA A 78 6.31 -3.52 -18.62
N THR A 79 6.90 -2.43 -18.07
CA THR A 79 6.37 -1.06 -18.14
C THR A 79 6.33 -0.55 -19.58
N ALA A 80 7.40 -0.73 -20.35
CA ALA A 80 7.47 -0.32 -21.76
C ALA A 80 6.40 -1.01 -22.59
N ASP A 81 6.25 -2.34 -22.44
CA ASP A 81 5.26 -3.13 -23.16
C ASP A 81 3.81 -2.77 -22.77
N LEU A 82 3.59 -2.41 -21.50
CA LEU A 82 2.27 -1.99 -21.00
C LEU A 82 1.87 -0.62 -21.54
N ALA A 83 2.81 0.31 -21.59
CA ALA A 83 2.59 1.68 -22.03
C ALA A 83 2.64 1.86 -23.57
N ALA A 84 3.03 0.82 -24.31
CA ALA A 84 3.21 0.89 -25.75
C ALA A 84 1.94 1.37 -26.47
N GLY A 85 2.10 2.39 -27.32
CA GLY A 85 1.00 2.97 -28.10
C GLY A 85 0.12 3.98 -27.35
N LEU A 86 0.37 4.23 -26.07
CA LEU A 86 -0.33 5.28 -25.33
C LEU A 86 0.30 6.65 -25.58
N PRO A 87 -0.46 7.72 -25.83
CA PRO A 87 0.09 9.05 -26.06
C PRO A 87 0.79 9.64 -24.82
N PHE A 88 0.57 9.08 -23.64
CA PHE A 88 1.17 9.45 -22.36
C PHE A 88 2.11 8.36 -21.79
N ALA A 89 2.65 7.49 -22.66
CA ALA A 89 3.55 6.40 -22.26
C ALA A 89 4.76 6.89 -21.46
N ASP A 90 5.35 8.01 -21.85
CA ASP A 90 6.55 8.53 -21.18
C ASP A 90 6.24 9.09 -19.77
N GLU A 91 5.03 9.62 -19.54
CA GLU A 91 4.58 10.02 -18.21
C GLU A 91 4.48 8.80 -17.29
N ILE A 92 3.87 7.70 -17.75
CA ILE A 92 3.76 6.46 -16.93
C ILE A 92 5.15 5.93 -16.58
N LYS A 93 6.03 5.80 -17.57
CA LYS A 93 7.42 5.33 -17.36
C LYS A 93 8.16 6.23 -16.38
N GLY A 94 8.04 7.56 -16.54
CA GLY A 94 8.69 8.53 -15.67
C GLY A 94 8.21 8.44 -14.22
N LEU A 95 6.90 8.29 -13.99
CA LEU A 95 6.34 8.16 -12.65
C LEU A 95 6.78 6.87 -11.95
N ILE A 96 6.82 5.74 -12.66
CA ILE A 96 7.29 4.46 -12.10
C ILE A 96 8.79 4.52 -11.80
N ALA A 97 9.59 5.09 -12.72
CA ALA A 97 11.02 5.25 -12.51
C ALA A 97 11.32 6.16 -11.30
N GLU A 98 10.61 7.28 -11.16
CA GLU A 98 10.77 8.21 -10.04
C GLU A 98 10.35 7.56 -8.71
N PHE A 99 9.25 6.80 -8.69
CA PHE A 99 8.85 6.01 -7.52
C PHE A 99 9.96 5.04 -7.09
N ASN A 100 10.55 4.32 -8.04
CA ASN A 100 11.62 3.35 -7.77
C ASN A 100 12.93 4.02 -7.30
N GLU A 101 13.24 5.22 -7.79
CA GLU A 101 14.42 5.98 -7.35
C GLU A 101 14.35 6.52 -5.92
N ARG A 102 13.14 6.83 -5.42
CA ARG A 102 12.90 7.33 -4.05
C ARG A 102 13.72 8.57 -3.67
N LYS A 103 13.86 9.53 -4.59
CA LYS A 103 14.69 10.72 -4.36
C LYS A 103 13.87 11.98 -4.16
N THR A 104 12.68 12.06 -4.74
CA THR A 104 11.81 13.22 -4.62
C THR A 104 10.87 13.10 -3.40
N PRO A 105 10.39 14.21 -2.84
CA PRO A 105 9.41 14.17 -1.76
C PRO A 105 8.17 13.37 -2.11
N GLU A 106 7.65 13.52 -3.35
CA GLU A 106 6.50 12.78 -3.84
C GLU A 106 6.77 11.27 -3.91
N ALA A 107 7.96 10.86 -4.35
CA ALA A 107 8.35 9.45 -4.41
C ALA A 107 8.49 8.83 -3.02
N LEU A 108 9.06 9.59 -2.05
CA LEU A 108 9.15 9.16 -0.66
C LEU A 108 7.77 8.98 -0.03
N LEU A 109 6.86 9.95 -0.22
CA LEU A 109 5.48 9.85 0.27
C LEU A 109 4.70 8.72 -0.37
N SER A 110 4.85 8.53 -1.68
CA SER A 110 4.19 7.43 -2.40
C SER A 110 4.68 6.07 -1.92
N HIS A 111 5.98 5.94 -1.65
CA HIS A 111 6.56 4.73 -1.08
C HIS A 111 6.07 4.48 0.35
N ASP A 112 5.98 5.53 1.17
CA ASP A 112 5.42 5.42 2.52
C ASP A 112 3.94 5.05 2.48
N ALA A 113 3.17 5.54 1.50
CA ALA A 113 1.78 5.14 1.28
C ALA A 113 1.64 3.65 0.95
N ASP A 114 2.53 3.09 0.10
CA ASP A 114 2.61 1.66 -0.17
C ASP A 114 2.86 0.85 1.11
N GLN A 115 3.84 1.29 1.92
CA GLN A 115 4.14 0.63 3.21
C GLN A 115 2.98 0.75 4.21
N LEU A 116 2.29 1.88 4.27
CA LEU A 116 1.13 2.08 5.13
C LEU A 116 -0.08 1.26 4.70
N ALA A 117 -0.30 1.06 3.40
CA ALA A 117 -1.34 0.17 2.90
C ALA A 117 -1.13 -1.26 3.42
N LEU A 118 0.09 -1.78 3.33
CA LEU A 118 0.45 -3.07 3.92
C LEU A 118 0.32 -3.07 5.46
N LEU A 119 0.76 -2.00 6.13
CA LEU A 119 0.67 -1.87 7.59
C LEU A 119 -0.78 -1.93 8.08
N LEU A 120 -1.69 -1.27 7.38
CA LEU A 120 -3.12 -1.26 7.70
C LEU A 120 -3.72 -2.67 7.61
N GLN A 121 -3.42 -3.42 6.56
CA GLN A 121 -3.85 -4.80 6.39
C GLN A 121 -3.26 -5.72 7.47
N LEU A 122 -1.98 -5.56 7.79
CA LEU A 122 -1.34 -6.33 8.86
C LEU A 122 -1.95 -6.03 10.23
N LYS A 123 -2.34 -4.76 10.48
CA LYS A 123 -3.03 -4.35 11.71
C LYS A 123 -4.40 -5.02 11.81
N GLU A 124 -5.17 -5.04 10.73
CA GLU A 124 -6.43 -5.77 10.67
C GLU A 124 -6.24 -7.25 11.00
N HIS A 125 -5.30 -7.91 10.36
CA HIS A 125 -5.00 -9.31 10.66
C HIS A 125 -4.57 -9.54 12.11
N LYS A 126 -3.78 -8.64 12.68
CA LYS A 126 -3.38 -8.69 14.09
C LYS A 126 -4.61 -8.59 15.01
N ASP A 127 -5.49 -7.63 14.77
CA ASP A 127 -6.70 -7.41 15.57
C ASP A 127 -7.67 -8.61 15.48
N LEU A 128 -7.69 -9.29 14.33
CA LEU A 128 -8.42 -10.54 14.12
C LEU A 128 -7.70 -11.78 14.67
N GLY A 129 -6.56 -11.63 15.33
CA GLY A 129 -5.86 -12.70 16.05
C GLY A 129 -4.79 -13.44 15.24
N SER A 130 -4.32 -12.91 14.11
CA SER A 130 -3.21 -13.51 13.37
C SER A 130 -1.91 -13.45 14.18
N ARG A 131 -1.35 -14.62 14.49
CA ARG A 131 -0.14 -14.77 15.29
C ARG A 131 1.10 -14.12 14.64
N TYR A 132 1.16 -14.15 13.30
CA TYR A 132 2.36 -13.71 12.57
C TYR A 132 2.32 -12.23 12.16
N ALA A 133 1.14 -11.60 12.18
CA ALA A 133 0.98 -10.20 11.76
C ALA A 133 1.81 -9.21 12.60
N ASP A 134 1.97 -9.47 13.90
CA ASP A 134 2.68 -8.57 14.82
C ASP A 134 4.18 -8.41 14.49
N GLU A 135 4.84 -9.48 14.07
CA GLU A 135 6.25 -9.41 13.64
C GLU A 135 6.40 -8.64 12.31
N TRP A 136 5.50 -8.90 11.37
CA TRP A 136 5.49 -8.18 10.09
C TRP A 136 5.21 -6.70 10.28
N LEU A 137 4.26 -6.32 11.14
CA LEU A 137 3.97 -4.94 11.52
C LEU A 137 5.22 -4.19 12.00
N ARG A 138 5.93 -4.78 12.99
CA ARG A 138 7.16 -4.16 13.53
C ARG A 138 8.23 -3.95 12.48
N ASN A 139 8.37 -4.85 11.54
CA ASN A 139 9.37 -4.73 10.47
C ASN A 139 8.92 -3.79 9.36
N ASN A 140 7.62 -3.76 9.03
CA ASN A 140 7.06 -2.85 8.05
C ASN A 140 7.15 -1.39 8.52
N ALA A 141 6.77 -1.09 9.76
CA ALA A 141 6.83 0.26 10.32
C ALA A 141 8.24 0.89 10.27
N LYS A 142 9.31 0.08 10.36
CA LYS A 142 10.70 0.56 10.25
C LYS A 142 11.09 1.05 8.85
N ARG A 143 10.27 0.79 7.83
CA ARG A 143 10.54 1.20 6.45
C ARG A 143 10.04 2.60 6.14
N LEU A 144 9.18 3.15 6.99
CA LEU A 144 8.64 4.49 6.82
C LEU A 144 9.73 5.54 6.97
N GLN A 145 9.75 6.50 6.04
CA GLN A 145 10.81 7.49 5.95
C GLN A 145 10.35 8.86 6.43
N THR A 146 9.14 9.30 6.04
CA THR A 146 8.63 10.62 6.36
C THR A 146 8.00 10.68 7.75
N GLU A 147 8.09 11.83 8.41
CA GLU A 147 7.51 12.02 9.74
C GLU A 147 5.97 11.95 9.72
N VAL A 148 5.35 12.45 8.64
CA VAL A 148 3.89 12.38 8.48
C VAL A 148 3.41 10.92 8.40
N ALA A 149 4.12 10.07 7.67
CA ALA A 149 3.78 8.65 7.58
C ALA A 149 4.02 7.90 8.89
N LYS A 150 5.08 8.22 9.63
CA LYS A 150 5.32 7.66 10.97
C LYS A 150 4.22 8.04 11.95
N GLY A 151 3.78 9.30 11.96
CA GLY A 151 2.67 9.75 12.78
C GLY A 151 1.35 9.04 12.46
N LEU A 152 1.06 8.84 11.16
CA LEU A 152 -0.13 8.08 10.74
C LEU A 152 -0.02 6.60 11.13
N ALA A 153 1.15 5.99 11.02
CA ALA A 153 1.38 4.62 11.46
C ALA A 153 1.13 4.44 12.97
N GLU A 154 1.59 5.38 13.80
CA GLU A 154 1.32 5.37 15.23
C GLU A 154 -0.18 5.41 15.54
N ALA A 155 -0.94 6.28 14.86
CA ALA A 155 -2.38 6.35 15.00
C ALA A 155 -3.06 5.04 14.59
N ILE A 156 -2.67 4.44 13.46
CA ILE A 156 -3.18 3.13 13.03
C ILE A 156 -2.90 2.05 14.07
N LEU A 157 -1.68 1.98 14.59
CA LEU A 157 -1.28 0.94 15.55
C LEU A 157 -2.03 1.05 16.89
N GLN A 158 -2.45 2.25 17.28
CA GLN A 158 -3.21 2.51 18.50
C GLN A 158 -4.73 2.34 18.33
N THR A 159 -5.23 2.29 17.10
CA THR A 159 -6.65 2.19 16.79
C THR A 159 -7.06 0.73 16.61
N ASP A 160 -8.10 0.29 17.33
CA ASP A 160 -8.69 -1.03 17.13
C ASP A 160 -9.53 -1.06 15.84
N LEU A 161 -9.53 -2.18 15.12
CA LEU A 161 -10.29 -2.38 13.90
C LEU A 161 -11.78 -2.06 14.08
N SER A 162 -12.34 -2.39 15.24
CA SER A 162 -13.76 -2.18 15.56
C SER A 162 -14.12 -0.76 15.95
N ALA A 163 -13.15 0.12 16.21
CA ALA A 163 -13.36 1.44 16.83
C ALA A 163 -14.32 2.36 16.04
N TRP A 164 -14.41 2.18 14.72
CA TRP A 164 -15.28 3.02 13.88
C TRP A 164 -16.74 2.59 13.89
N TRP A 165 -17.06 1.32 14.22
CA TRP A 165 -18.42 0.78 14.19
C TRP A 165 -18.89 0.20 15.54
N PHE A 166 -17.98 -0.19 16.44
CA PHE A 166 -18.33 -0.75 17.74
C PHE A 166 -17.87 0.19 18.87
N LYS A 167 -18.77 1.03 19.34
CA LYS A 167 -18.53 1.94 20.45
C LYS A 167 -19.24 1.44 21.70
N LYS A 168 -18.57 1.53 22.85
CA LYS A 168 -19.15 1.12 24.14
C LYS A 168 -20.39 1.93 24.49
N GLU A 169 -20.45 3.18 24.06
CA GLU A 169 -21.61 4.07 24.25
C GLU A 169 -22.85 3.56 23.52
N ASP A 170 -22.68 2.79 22.45
CA ASP A 170 -23.76 2.22 21.65
C ASP A 170 -24.20 0.83 22.14
N ALA A 171 -23.76 0.39 23.34
CA ALA A 171 -24.05 -0.94 23.85
C ALA A 171 -25.55 -1.26 23.89
N ASP A 172 -26.39 -0.29 24.24
CA ASP A 172 -27.86 -0.44 24.25
C ASP A 172 -28.40 -0.71 22.83
N TRP A 173 -27.85 -0.07 21.80
CA TRP A 173 -28.23 -0.32 20.42
C TRP A 173 -27.89 -1.75 19.99
N TRP A 174 -26.72 -2.25 20.36
CA TRP A 174 -26.28 -3.62 20.05
C TRP A 174 -27.15 -4.69 20.72
N ILE A 175 -27.65 -4.40 21.94
CA ILE A 175 -28.49 -5.33 22.70
C ILE A 175 -29.94 -5.25 22.24
N LYS A 176 -30.47 -4.05 22.01
CA LYS A 176 -31.91 -3.79 21.79
C LYS A 176 -32.26 -3.57 20.32
N GLY A 177 -31.26 -3.32 19.45
CA GLY A 177 -31.48 -2.98 18.03
C GLY A 177 -32.17 -1.64 17.80
N LYS A 178 -32.07 -0.71 18.78
CA LYS A 178 -32.76 0.59 18.73
C LYS A 178 -31.89 1.67 19.34
#